data_a1433ca2a3031990018a2ace6e4ede6f
#
_entry.id   a1433ca2a3031990018a2ace6e4ede6f
#
_cell.length_a   1.000
_cell.length_b   1.000
_cell.length_c   1.000
_cell.angle_alpha   90.00
_cell.angle_beta   90.00
_cell.angle_gamma   90.00
#
_symmetry.space_group_name_H-M   'P 1'
#
loop_
_entity.id
_entity.type
_entity.pdbx_description
1 polymer ?
#
loop_
_entity_poly.entity_id
_entity_poly.type
_entity_poly.pdbx_seq_one_letter_code
_entity_poly.pdbx_strand_id
1 'polypeptide(L)'
;CRLRRQRQMCIRDRGITINKETDVEQISIINGKAENVVLNNGKKIPADLVICNADPPTVYSEMLPSEYSRDSLLKPKKFTHYSMGLYVLFFGSKKKFSDVAHHTIWMSERYKELLHDIFEKKILTEDFSLYLHRPTATDDTFAPEGCDSFYVLCPVPNLQGNVQWNSEGPKLKDRIVEALDKTIMPGLKENIEAEFWMTPEDFKNDYRSKYGAGFSVAPIFSQSAWFRYHNKDKKIPNLYFSAAGSHPGAGIPGVLCSAKVIEKLIIKDFKVSH
;
A
#
# COMPACT_ATOMS: atom_id res chain seq x y z
N CYS A 1 17.28 -9.30 8.42
CA CYS A 1 17.11 -8.74 9.75
C CYS A 1 18.20 -7.78 10.22
N ARG A 2 19.49 -7.99 9.86
CA ARG A 2 20.58 -7.03 10.16
C ARG A 2 20.34 -5.64 9.58
N LEU A 3 19.87 -5.55 8.32
CA LEU A 3 19.57 -4.27 7.66
C LEU A 3 18.42 -3.50 8.33
N ARG A 4 17.41 -4.18 8.85
CA ARG A 4 16.32 -3.55 9.61
C ARG A 4 16.81 -2.97 10.93
N ARG A 5 17.68 -3.67 11.66
CA ARG A 5 18.33 -3.16 12.89
C ARG A 5 19.23 -1.97 12.60
N GLN A 6 20.05 -2.05 11.55
CA GLN A 6 20.92 -0.93 11.16
C GLN A 6 20.14 0.32 10.79
N ARG A 7 19.04 0.20 10.01
CA ARG A 7 18.17 1.34 9.68
C ARG A 7 17.52 1.96 10.92
N GLN A 8 17.03 1.14 11.85
CA GLN A 8 16.48 1.64 13.10
C GLN A 8 17.53 2.30 14.00
N MET A 9 18.74 1.78 14.04
CA MET A 9 19.87 2.42 14.74
C MET A 9 20.21 3.77 14.12
N CYS A 10 20.41 3.84 12.81
CA CYS A 10 20.70 5.10 12.11
C CYS A 10 19.61 6.17 12.28
N ILE A 11 18.35 5.78 12.45
CA ILE A 11 17.24 6.71 12.72
C ILE A 11 17.36 7.22 14.16
N ARG A 12 17.54 6.34 15.14
CA ARG A 12 17.66 6.70 16.56
C ARG A 12 18.90 7.53 16.84
N ASP A 13 20.04 7.20 16.22
CA ASP A 13 21.30 7.93 16.39
C ASP A 13 21.21 9.40 15.93
N ARG A 14 20.18 9.72 15.10
CA ARG A 14 19.84 11.10 14.69
C ARG A 14 18.84 11.76 15.63
N GLY A 15 18.56 11.20 16.80
CA GLY A 15 17.62 11.76 17.78
C GLY A 15 16.14 11.57 17.44
N ILE A 16 15.81 10.70 16.47
CA ILE A 16 14.42 10.46 16.06
C ILE A 16 13.75 9.48 17.04
N THR A 17 12.64 9.87 17.62
CA THR A 17 11.79 9.02 18.46
C THR A 17 10.87 8.16 17.59
N ILE A 18 10.89 6.85 17.78
CA ILE A 18 9.98 5.92 17.11
C ILE A 18 8.96 5.42 18.14
N ASN A 19 7.70 5.79 17.98
CA ASN A 19 6.59 5.26 18.76
C ASN A 19 5.98 4.09 17.98
N LYS A 20 6.07 2.87 18.51
CA LYS A 20 5.43 1.68 17.98
C LYS A 20 4.06 1.49 18.60
N GLU A 21 3.21 0.68 17.95
CA GLU A 21 1.88 0.33 18.46
C GLU A 21 1.07 1.59 18.84
N THR A 22 1.27 2.64 18.06
CA THR A 22 0.73 3.97 18.32
C THR A 22 -0.10 4.40 17.13
N ASP A 23 -1.40 4.48 17.35
CA ASP A 23 -2.36 4.79 16.32
C ASP A 23 -2.71 6.28 16.37
N VAL A 24 -2.64 6.95 15.20
CA VAL A 24 -2.99 8.36 15.07
C VAL A 24 -4.46 8.47 14.69
N GLU A 25 -5.25 9.14 15.52
CA GLU A 25 -6.67 9.38 15.29
C GLU A 25 -6.92 10.65 14.47
N GLN A 26 -6.24 11.75 14.83
CA GLN A 26 -6.52 13.06 14.26
C GLN A 26 -5.27 13.94 14.18
N ILE A 27 -5.26 14.87 13.23
CA ILE A 27 -4.34 16.01 13.17
C ILE A 27 -5.12 17.25 13.63
N SER A 28 -4.72 17.82 14.76
CA SER A 28 -5.36 19.02 15.33
C SER A 28 -4.89 20.26 14.58
N ILE A 29 -5.85 21.03 14.07
CA ILE A 29 -5.59 22.29 13.36
C ILE A 29 -6.01 23.45 14.24
N ILE A 30 -5.09 24.37 14.52
CA ILE A 30 -5.34 25.59 15.30
C ILE A 30 -4.82 26.79 14.48
N ASN A 31 -5.63 27.80 14.32
CA ASN A 31 -5.30 28.98 13.51
C ASN A 31 -4.78 28.67 12.09
N GLY A 32 -5.36 27.61 11.46
CA GLY A 32 -4.98 27.18 10.12
C GLY A 32 -3.66 26.40 10.01
N LYS A 33 -3.06 25.99 11.13
CA LYS A 33 -1.82 25.21 11.17
C LYS A 33 -2.03 23.88 11.92
N ALA A 34 -1.34 22.84 11.49
CA ALA A 34 -1.23 21.61 12.25
C ALA A 34 -0.36 21.84 13.48
N GLU A 35 -0.94 21.69 14.67
CA GLU A 35 -0.22 21.92 15.94
C GLU A 35 0.00 20.66 16.74
N ASN A 36 -0.89 19.67 16.60
CA ASN A 36 -0.76 18.41 17.32
C ASN A 36 -1.16 17.22 16.46
N VAL A 37 -0.48 16.11 16.68
CA VAL A 37 -0.93 14.77 16.28
C VAL A 37 -1.63 14.16 17.49
N VAL A 38 -2.89 13.81 17.34
CA VAL A 38 -3.73 13.23 18.41
C VAL A 38 -3.77 11.72 18.23
N LEU A 39 -3.42 11.00 19.28
CA LEU A 39 -3.44 9.55 19.30
C LEU A 39 -4.82 9.02 19.74
N ASN A 40 -5.12 7.76 19.43
CA ASN A 40 -6.38 7.09 19.80
C ASN A 40 -6.63 7.03 21.32
N ASN A 41 -5.59 7.17 22.15
CA ASN A 41 -5.70 7.27 23.62
C ASN A 41 -5.88 8.72 24.11
N GLY A 42 -6.10 9.68 23.21
CA GLY A 42 -6.29 11.10 23.54
C GLY A 42 -4.98 11.88 23.77
N LYS A 43 -3.81 11.22 23.78
CA LYS A 43 -2.53 11.92 23.95
C LYS A 43 -2.26 12.83 22.74
N LYS A 44 -1.89 14.08 23.01
CA LYS A 44 -1.48 15.04 21.99
C LYS A 44 0.04 15.12 21.90
N ILE A 45 0.57 15.03 20.70
CA ILE A 45 1.99 15.21 20.42
C ILE A 45 2.11 16.52 19.64
N PRO A 46 2.76 17.54 20.24
CA PRO A 46 2.93 18.83 19.55
C PRO A 46 3.89 18.67 18.36
N ALA A 47 3.64 19.43 17.29
CA ALA A 47 4.45 19.37 16.08
C ALA A 47 4.49 20.75 15.37
N ASP A 48 5.68 21.21 15.01
CA ASP A 48 5.88 22.42 14.22
C ASP A 48 5.47 22.20 12.75
N LEU A 49 5.65 20.96 12.27
CA LEU A 49 5.19 20.49 10.96
C LEU A 49 4.79 19.01 11.04
N VAL A 50 3.87 18.61 10.15
CA VAL A 50 3.42 17.22 10.05
C VAL A 50 3.72 16.70 8.65
N ILE A 51 4.45 15.58 8.57
CA ILE A 51 4.65 14.81 7.35
C ILE A 51 3.80 13.55 7.45
N CYS A 52 2.80 13.43 6.59
CA CYS A 52 1.87 12.32 6.59
C CYS A 52 2.23 11.30 5.51
N ASN A 53 2.49 10.05 5.93
CA ASN A 53 2.67 8.91 5.01
C ASN A 53 1.37 8.09 4.85
N ALA A 54 0.33 8.39 5.62
CA ALA A 54 -0.98 7.77 5.44
C ALA A 54 -1.61 8.16 4.10
N ASP A 55 -2.57 7.36 3.65
CA ASP A 55 -3.28 7.60 2.39
C ASP A 55 -4.01 8.96 2.42
N PRO A 56 -3.70 9.90 1.51
CA PRO A 56 -4.30 11.22 1.52
C PRO A 56 -5.84 11.23 1.56
N PRO A 57 -6.56 10.38 0.80
CA PRO A 57 -8.01 10.25 0.94
C PRO A 57 -8.47 9.97 2.36
N THR A 58 -7.78 9.09 3.10
CA THR A 58 -8.10 8.77 4.50
C THR A 58 -7.81 9.97 5.40
N VAL A 59 -6.66 10.62 5.23
CA VAL A 59 -6.29 11.81 6.02
C VAL A 59 -7.35 12.90 5.87
N TYR A 60 -7.72 13.25 4.64
CA TYR A 60 -8.72 14.29 4.39
C TYR A 60 -10.13 13.92 4.84
N SER A 61 -10.51 12.66 4.83
CA SER A 61 -11.87 12.24 5.18
C SER A 61 -12.05 11.89 6.64
N GLU A 62 -10.99 11.50 7.35
CA GLU A 62 -11.09 10.88 8.68
C GLU A 62 -10.19 11.51 9.74
N MET A 63 -9.07 12.14 9.35
CA MET A 63 -8.07 12.61 10.31
C MET A 63 -8.01 14.15 10.43
N LEU A 64 -8.63 14.89 9.53
CA LEU A 64 -8.70 16.36 9.59
C LEU A 64 -10.07 16.84 10.06
N PRO A 65 -10.16 18.00 10.74
CA PRO A 65 -11.43 18.63 11.08
C PRO A 65 -12.31 18.85 9.84
N SER A 66 -13.64 18.85 10.02
CA SER A 66 -14.62 18.83 8.92
C SER A 66 -14.46 19.99 7.92
N GLU A 67 -14.03 21.15 8.35
CA GLU A 67 -13.76 22.31 7.50
C GLU A 67 -12.56 22.13 6.56
N TYR A 68 -11.65 21.19 6.89
CA TYR A 68 -10.50 20.80 6.08
C TYR A 68 -10.69 19.45 5.37
N SER A 69 -11.76 18.72 5.73
CA SER A 69 -12.04 17.37 5.24
C SER A 69 -12.47 17.30 3.78
N ARG A 70 -12.46 18.38 3.07
CA ARG A 70 -12.76 18.40 1.64
C ARG A 70 -11.60 17.78 0.88
N ASP A 71 -11.89 16.70 0.15
CA ASP A 71 -11.02 16.27 -0.93
C ASP A 71 -10.53 17.49 -1.69
N SER A 72 -9.25 17.55 -1.99
CA SER A 72 -8.61 18.73 -2.58
C SER A 72 -9.53 19.42 -3.57
N LEU A 73 -9.52 20.75 -3.61
CA LEU A 73 -10.33 21.58 -4.49
C LEU A 73 -10.35 21.13 -5.97
N LEU A 74 -9.45 20.23 -6.35
CA LEU A 74 -9.29 19.69 -7.70
C LEU A 74 -10.08 18.39 -7.95
N LYS A 75 -10.56 17.69 -6.91
CA LYS A 75 -11.21 16.37 -7.06
C LYS A 75 -12.36 16.20 -6.06
N PRO A 76 -13.60 16.54 -6.45
CA PRO A 76 -14.77 16.18 -5.64
C PRO A 76 -14.82 14.68 -5.39
N LYS A 77 -15.19 14.24 -4.18
CA LYS A 77 -15.29 12.80 -3.78
C LYS A 77 -15.93 11.91 -4.84
N LYS A 78 -16.99 12.40 -5.50
CA LYS A 78 -17.73 11.65 -6.53
C LYS A 78 -16.93 11.35 -7.80
N PHE A 79 -15.81 12.03 -8.04
CA PHE A 79 -14.96 11.85 -9.21
C PHE A 79 -13.63 11.15 -8.89
N THR A 80 -13.41 10.79 -7.63
CA THR A 80 -12.20 10.05 -7.24
C THR A 80 -12.40 8.57 -7.51
N HIS A 81 -11.60 8.03 -8.42
CA HIS A 81 -11.51 6.61 -8.68
C HIS A 81 -10.39 6.00 -7.85
N TYR A 82 -10.66 4.89 -7.19
CA TYR A 82 -9.68 4.14 -6.40
C TYR A 82 -9.08 3.01 -7.21
N SER A 83 -7.84 2.65 -6.91
CA SER A 83 -7.20 1.50 -7.54
C SER A 83 -7.90 0.22 -7.14
N MET A 84 -7.60 -0.86 -7.85
CA MET A 84 -8.03 -2.19 -7.44
C MET A 84 -7.55 -2.51 -6.02
N GLY A 85 -8.22 -3.45 -5.38
CA GLY A 85 -7.72 -4.13 -4.22
C GLY A 85 -6.65 -5.15 -4.59
N LEU A 86 -5.94 -5.63 -3.60
CA LEU A 86 -4.95 -6.68 -3.77
C LEU A 86 -5.29 -7.86 -2.87
N TYR A 87 -5.25 -9.05 -3.44
CA TYR A 87 -5.11 -10.29 -2.69
C TYR A 87 -3.66 -10.72 -2.77
N VAL A 88 -3.00 -10.86 -1.64
CA VAL A 88 -1.59 -11.20 -1.60
C VAL A 88 -1.41 -12.49 -0.82
N LEU A 89 -0.94 -13.53 -1.50
CA LEU A 89 -0.62 -14.82 -0.90
C LEU A 89 0.89 -14.92 -0.70
N PHE A 90 1.31 -15.20 0.51
CA PHE A 90 2.68 -15.52 0.85
C PHE A 90 2.77 -17.00 1.20
N PHE A 91 3.77 -17.69 0.68
CA PHE A 91 4.02 -19.08 1.06
C PHE A 91 5.49 -19.46 1.00
N GLY A 92 5.87 -20.39 1.85
CA GLY A 92 7.12 -21.13 1.82
C GLY A 92 6.91 -22.54 1.31
N SER A 93 7.82 -23.03 0.48
CA SER A 93 7.78 -24.38 -0.09
C SER A 93 9.01 -25.18 0.31
N LYS A 94 8.82 -26.46 0.67
CA LYS A 94 9.90 -27.45 0.87
C LYS A 94 10.64 -27.80 -0.42
N LYS A 95 10.04 -27.53 -1.58
CA LYS A 95 10.58 -27.80 -2.91
C LYS A 95 11.04 -26.51 -3.56
N LYS A 96 12.21 -26.53 -4.21
CA LYS A 96 12.65 -25.44 -5.07
C LYS A 96 11.99 -25.55 -6.45
N PHE A 97 11.50 -24.39 -6.97
CA PHE A 97 10.91 -24.27 -8.29
C PHE A 97 11.84 -23.44 -9.19
N SER A 98 12.98 -24.05 -9.56
CA SER A 98 14.08 -23.37 -10.26
C SER A 98 13.67 -22.77 -11.62
N ASP A 99 12.65 -23.31 -12.25
CA ASP A 99 12.13 -22.82 -13.53
C ASP A 99 11.22 -21.58 -13.40
N VAL A 100 10.84 -21.20 -12.16
CA VAL A 100 10.09 -19.97 -11.90
C VAL A 100 11.08 -18.82 -11.76
N ALA A 101 10.98 -17.82 -12.61
CA ALA A 101 11.85 -16.65 -12.58
C ALA A 101 11.64 -15.81 -11.29
N HIS A 102 12.62 -14.93 -10.99
CA HIS A 102 12.52 -14.00 -9.87
C HIS A 102 11.21 -13.18 -9.91
N HIS A 103 10.83 -12.74 -11.11
CA HIS A 103 9.54 -12.10 -11.38
C HIS A 103 8.84 -12.84 -12.51
N THR A 104 7.61 -13.28 -12.24
CA THR A 104 6.78 -13.99 -13.24
C THR A 104 5.39 -13.36 -13.29
N ILE A 105 4.93 -13.06 -14.49
CA ILE A 105 3.56 -12.60 -14.73
C ILE A 105 2.78 -13.76 -15.35
N TRP A 106 1.69 -14.14 -14.71
CA TRP A 106 0.74 -15.13 -15.21
C TRP A 106 -0.56 -14.43 -15.57
N MET A 107 -0.91 -14.43 -16.85
CA MET A 107 -2.00 -13.64 -17.38
C MET A 107 -3.25 -14.49 -17.57
N SER A 108 -4.41 -13.96 -17.18
CA SER A 108 -5.72 -14.51 -17.56
C SER A 108 -5.92 -14.46 -19.07
N GLU A 109 -6.58 -15.46 -19.64
CA GLU A 109 -6.99 -15.46 -21.04
C GLU A 109 -8.00 -14.32 -21.35
N ARG A 110 -8.86 -13.98 -20.38
CA ARG A 110 -9.86 -12.91 -20.45
C ARG A 110 -9.34 -11.60 -19.88
N TYR A 111 -8.09 -11.25 -20.14
CA TYR A 111 -7.42 -10.13 -19.45
C TYR A 111 -8.19 -8.81 -19.49
N LYS A 112 -8.76 -8.43 -20.64
CA LYS A 112 -9.51 -7.16 -20.78
C LYS A 112 -10.81 -7.18 -20.01
N GLU A 113 -11.54 -8.29 -20.11
CA GLU A 113 -12.80 -8.51 -19.37
C GLU A 113 -12.53 -8.58 -17.87
N LEU A 114 -11.44 -9.22 -17.45
CA LEU A 114 -11.02 -9.27 -16.06
C LEU A 114 -10.76 -7.86 -15.49
N LEU A 115 -10.09 -7.00 -16.24
CA LEU A 115 -9.90 -5.60 -15.83
C LEU A 115 -11.24 -4.87 -15.70
N HIS A 116 -12.16 -5.05 -16.64
CA HIS A 116 -13.50 -4.47 -16.56
C HIS A 116 -14.28 -4.99 -15.35
N ASP A 117 -14.21 -6.28 -15.06
CA ASP A 117 -14.86 -6.89 -13.91
C ASP A 117 -14.31 -6.34 -12.59
N ILE A 118 -12.98 -6.16 -12.48
CA ILE A 118 -12.32 -5.62 -11.29
C ILE A 118 -12.62 -4.13 -11.08
N PHE A 119 -12.45 -3.29 -12.12
CA PHE A 119 -12.48 -1.84 -11.97
C PHE A 119 -13.87 -1.24 -12.09
N GLU A 120 -14.71 -1.76 -13.02
CA GLU A 120 -16.02 -1.20 -13.32
C GLU A 120 -17.14 -1.95 -12.57
N LYS A 121 -17.24 -3.27 -12.75
CA LYS A 121 -18.28 -4.06 -12.08
C LYS A 121 -17.98 -4.33 -10.61
N LYS A 122 -16.69 -4.31 -10.22
CA LYS A 122 -16.21 -4.56 -8.85
C LYS A 122 -16.64 -5.94 -8.32
N ILE A 123 -16.52 -6.95 -9.16
CA ILE A 123 -16.84 -8.35 -8.85
C ILE A 123 -15.59 -9.21 -8.87
N LEU A 124 -15.55 -10.21 -8.00
CA LEU A 124 -14.54 -11.27 -8.01
C LEU A 124 -14.99 -12.35 -9.00
N THR A 125 -14.14 -12.64 -9.96
CA THR A 125 -14.39 -13.66 -11.01
C THR A 125 -13.63 -14.96 -10.73
N GLU A 126 -13.95 -16.00 -11.49
CA GLU A 126 -13.24 -17.28 -11.38
C GLU A 126 -11.82 -17.21 -11.95
N ASP A 127 -11.62 -16.43 -13.00
CA ASP A 127 -10.32 -16.19 -13.60
C ASP A 127 -9.58 -15.04 -12.90
N PHE A 128 -8.26 -15.06 -13.00
CA PHE A 128 -7.38 -14.07 -12.38
C PHE A 128 -6.06 -13.95 -13.15
N SER A 129 -5.35 -12.86 -12.90
CA SER A 129 -3.95 -12.69 -13.29
C SER A 129 -3.09 -12.63 -12.03
N LEU A 130 -1.85 -13.09 -12.12
CA LEU A 130 -0.93 -13.15 -10.98
C LEU A 130 0.40 -12.47 -11.31
N TYR A 131 0.95 -11.83 -10.31
CA TYR A 131 2.36 -11.49 -10.27
C TYR A 131 3.03 -12.33 -9.18
N LEU A 132 3.99 -13.14 -9.57
CA LEU A 132 4.78 -13.97 -8.66
C LEU A 132 6.16 -13.32 -8.47
N HIS A 133 6.58 -13.26 -7.22
CA HIS A 133 7.92 -12.86 -6.83
C HIS A 133 8.58 -14.00 -6.06
N ARG A 134 9.71 -14.47 -6.57
CA ARG A 134 10.54 -15.52 -5.99
C ARG A 134 11.89 -14.92 -5.58
N PRO A 135 12.03 -14.35 -4.36
CA PRO A 135 13.26 -13.72 -3.93
C PRO A 135 14.45 -14.68 -3.87
N THR A 136 14.20 -15.95 -3.56
CA THR A 136 15.20 -17.03 -3.53
C THR A 136 15.87 -17.31 -4.88
N ALA A 137 15.31 -16.82 -5.98
CA ALA A 137 15.99 -16.87 -7.29
C ALA A 137 17.25 -16.00 -7.35
N THR A 138 17.41 -15.03 -6.46
CA THR A 138 18.55 -14.11 -6.42
C THR A 138 19.32 -14.20 -5.10
N ASP A 139 18.63 -14.46 -4.00
CA ASP A 139 19.23 -14.54 -2.66
C ASP A 139 18.63 -15.73 -1.89
N ASP A 140 19.39 -16.80 -1.79
CA ASP A 140 19.01 -18.03 -1.12
C ASP A 140 18.70 -17.84 0.37
N THR A 141 19.13 -16.73 0.99
CA THR A 141 18.88 -16.45 2.41
C THR A 141 17.43 -16.13 2.76
N PHE A 142 16.55 -15.98 1.74
CA PHE A 142 15.11 -15.76 1.92
C PHE A 142 14.32 -17.05 2.25
N ALA A 143 14.95 -18.22 2.23
CA ALA A 143 14.35 -19.48 2.65
C ALA A 143 15.42 -20.41 3.29
N PRO A 144 15.03 -21.43 4.06
CA PRO A 144 15.95 -22.51 4.47
C PRO A 144 16.54 -23.22 3.27
N GLU A 145 17.67 -23.91 3.47
CA GLU A 145 18.33 -24.68 2.42
C GLU A 145 17.36 -25.70 1.79
N GLY A 146 17.35 -25.77 0.46
CA GLY A 146 16.45 -26.65 -0.29
C GLY A 146 15.00 -26.14 -0.44
N CYS A 147 14.65 -25.05 0.22
CA CYS A 147 13.31 -24.45 0.19
C CYS A 147 13.23 -23.23 -0.74
N ASP A 148 12.02 -22.81 -1.02
CA ASP A 148 11.71 -21.56 -1.73
C ASP A 148 10.70 -20.71 -0.94
N SER A 149 10.71 -19.41 -1.17
CA SER A 149 9.70 -18.50 -0.67
C SER A 149 9.08 -17.69 -1.82
N PHE A 150 7.79 -17.43 -1.71
CA PHE A 150 7.01 -16.73 -2.73
C PHE A 150 6.11 -15.67 -2.15
N TYR A 151 5.93 -14.63 -2.93
CA TYR A 151 4.92 -13.62 -2.80
C TYR A 151 4.10 -13.62 -4.10
N VAL A 152 2.80 -13.84 -3.99
CA VAL A 152 1.88 -13.90 -5.15
C VAL A 152 0.83 -12.83 -4.98
N LEU A 153 0.82 -11.86 -5.89
CA LEU A 153 -0.15 -10.78 -5.92
C LEU A 153 -1.20 -11.05 -6.99
N CYS A 154 -2.46 -11.02 -6.59
CA CYS A 154 -3.63 -11.11 -7.45
C CYS A 154 -4.41 -9.80 -7.37
N PRO A 155 -4.54 -9.04 -8.46
CA PRO A 155 -5.46 -7.89 -8.52
C PRO A 155 -6.90 -8.37 -8.34
N VAL A 156 -7.63 -7.71 -7.45
CA VAL A 156 -9.03 -8.03 -7.13
C VAL A 156 -9.86 -6.77 -6.98
N PRO A 157 -11.20 -6.83 -6.93
CA PRO A 157 -12.02 -5.67 -6.61
C PRO A 157 -11.65 -5.08 -5.25
N ASN A 158 -11.65 -3.75 -5.14
CA ASN A 158 -11.55 -3.10 -3.84
C ASN A 158 -12.88 -3.18 -3.07
N LEU A 159 -12.93 -2.69 -1.83
CA LEU A 159 -14.11 -2.79 -0.94
C LEU A 159 -15.30 -1.91 -1.36
N GLN A 160 -15.29 -1.29 -2.54
CA GLN A 160 -16.49 -0.75 -3.16
C GLN A 160 -17.35 -1.85 -3.81
N GLY A 161 -16.80 -3.05 -4.02
CA GLY A 161 -17.52 -4.26 -4.37
C GLY A 161 -18.01 -5.01 -3.13
N ASN A 162 -18.98 -5.91 -3.31
CA ASN A 162 -19.60 -6.69 -2.23
C ASN A 162 -18.98 -8.09 -2.09
N VAL A 163 -17.66 -8.21 -2.14
CA VAL A 163 -16.96 -9.49 -1.96
C VAL A 163 -16.87 -9.83 -0.48
N GLN A 164 -17.31 -11.02 -0.11
CA GLN A 164 -17.24 -11.52 1.27
C GLN A 164 -15.89 -12.18 1.51
N TRP A 165 -14.86 -11.39 1.85
CA TRP A 165 -13.47 -11.87 1.92
C TRP A 165 -13.23 -12.97 2.93
N ASN A 166 -13.99 -13.02 4.03
CA ASN A 166 -13.90 -14.12 5.02
C ASN A 166 -14.20 -15.49 4.41
N SER A 167 -15.08 -15.57 3.42
CA SER A 167 -15.43 -16.82 2.72
C SER A 167 -14.72 -16.98 1.37
N GLU A 168 -14.50 -15.89 0.64
CA GLU A 168 -13.90 -15.93 -0.69
C GLU A 168 -12.36 -15.95 -0.66
N GLY A 169 -11.74 -15.39 0.39
CA GLY A 169 -10.29 -15.39 0.55
C GLY A 169 -9.67 -16.80 0.53
N PRO A 170 -10.14 -17.74 1.38
CA PRO A 170 -9.68 -19.13 1.35
C PRO A 170 -9.90 -19.83 -0.01
N LYS A 171 -11.05 -19.60 -0.65
CA LYS A 171 -11.35 -20.20 -1.96
C LYS A 171 -10.43 -19.66 -3.07
N LEU A 172 -10.14 -18.36 -3.04
CA LEU A 172 -9.21 -17.74 -3.98
C LEU A 172 -7.79 -18.30 -3.79
N LYS A 173 -7.35 -18.46 -2.54
CA LYS A 173 -6.08 -19.13 -2.22
C LYS A 173 -6.01 -20.51 -2.86
N ASP A 174 -7.02 -21.34 -2.65
CA ASP A 174 -7.06 -22.71 -3.18
C ASP A 174 -7.03 -22.72 -4.72
N ARG A 175 -7.77 -21.83 -5.37
CA ARG A 175 -7.76 -21.66 -6.83
C ARG A 175 -6.39 -21.24 -7.35
N ILE A 176 -5.72 -20.28 -6.69
CA ILE A 176 -4.39 -19.81 -7.07
C ILE A 176 -3.38 -20.96 -6.94
N VAL A 177 -3.37 -21.66 -5.80
CA VAL A 177 -2.47 -22.78 -5.57
C VAL A 177 -2.71 -23.89 -6.59
N GLU A 178 -3.96 -24.24 -6.88
CA GLU A 178 -4.32 -25.26 -7.87
C GLU A 178 -3.88 -24.86 -9.29
N ALA A 179 -4.07 -23.60 -9.68
CA ALA A 179 -3.65 -23.11 -10.99
C ALA A 179 -2.13 -23.16 -11.16
N LEU A 180 -1.38 -22.74 -10.14
CA LEU A 180 0.08 -22.78 -10.15
C LEU A 180 0.60 -24.21 -10.16
N ASP A 181 0.00 -25.10 -9.37
CA ASP A 181 0.36 -26.52 -9.29
C ASP A 181 0.17 -27.24 -10.64
N LYS A 182 -0.93 -26.97 -11.33
CA LYS A 182 -1.24 -27.56 -12.64
C LYS A 182 -0.39 -26.99 -13.79
N THR A 183 0.27 -25.86 -13.60
CA THR A 183 0.95 -25.15 -14.70
C THR A 183 2.45 -25.01 -14.46
N ILE A 184 2.88 -23.96 -13.78
CA ILE A 184 4.29 -23.55 -13.67
C ILE A 184 5.00 -24.09 -12.42
N MET A 185 4.26 -24.67 -11.47
CA MET A 185 4.81 -25.14 -10.19
C MET A 185 4.30 -26.56 -9.83
N PRO A 186 4.55 -27.57 -10.66
CA PRO A 186 4.05 -28.93 -10.41
C PRO A 186 4.49 -29.47 -9.05
N GLY A 187 3.54 -29.95 -8.24
CA GLY A 187 3.74 -30.44 -6.88
C GLY A 187 3.75 -29.33 -5.82
N LEU A 188 3.33 -28.11 -6.13
CA LEU A 188 3.24 -27.00 -5.18
C LEU A 188 2.36 -27.35 -3.99
N LYS A 189 1.16 -27.86 -4.25
CA LYS A 189 0.13 -28.12 -3.22
C LYS A 189 0.63 -29.03 -2.09
N GLU A 190 1.46 -30.02 -2.43
CA GLU A 190 2.00 -31.00 -1.46
C GLU A 190 3.25 -30.46 -0.72
N ASN A 191 3.85 -29.39 -1.23
CA ASN A 191 5.11 -28.85 -0.73
C ASN A 191 4.97 -27.51 -0.01
N ILE A 192 3.77 -26.96 0.13
CA ILE A 192 3.55 -25.75 0.96
C ILE A 192 3.77 -26.11 2.43
N GLU A 193 4.69 -25.40 3.11
CA GLU A 193 5.02 -25.58 4.52
C GLU A 193 4.33 -24.58 5.41
N ALA A 194 4.28 -23.33 4.95
CA ALA A 194 3.65 -22.22 5.64
C ALA A 194 3.01 -21.28 4.64
N GLU A 195 1.85 -20.76 4.97
CA GLU A 195 1.14 -19.79 4.13
C GLU A 195 0.37 -18.78 4.96
N PHE A 196 0.22 -17.59 4.44
CA PHE A 196 -0.75 -16.60 4.90
C PHE A 196 -1.13 -15.70 3.72
N TRP A 197 -2.25 -15.03 3.84
CA TRP A 197 -2.70 -14.09 2.82
C TRP A 197 -3.27 -12.81 3.42
N MET A 198 -3.28 -11.79 2.60
CA MET A 198 -3.91 -10.51 2.89
C MET A 198 -4.98 -10.21 1.84
N THR A 199 -6.09 -9.70 2.29
CA THR A 199 -7.25 -9.29 1.48
C THR A 199 -7.37 -7.77 1.45
N PRO A 200 -8.25 -7.17 0.63
CA PRO A 200 -8.56 -5.75 0.71
C PRO A 200 -9.04 -5.29 2.10
N GLU A 201 -9.65 -6.17 2.91
CA GLU A 201 -10.01 -5.84 4.30
C GLU A 201 -8.77 -5.61 5.16
N ASP A 202 -7.74 -6.44 5.01
CA ASP A 202 -6.47 -6.28 5.72
C ASP A 202 -5.76 -5.00 5.28
N PHE A 203 -5.77 -4.69 3.98
CA PHE A 203 -5.24 -3.41 3.49
C PHE A 203 -5.97 -2.19 4.07
N LYS A 204 -7.28 -2.28 4.28
CA LYS A 204 -8.04 -1.23 4.96
C LYS A 204 -7.70 -1.15 6.44
N ASN A 205 -7.64 -2.28 7.13
CA ASN A 205 -7.50 -2.34 8.59
C ASN A 205 -6.06 -2.07 9.04
N ASP A 206 -5.07 -2.70 8.39
CA ASP A 206 -3.67 -2.62 8.80
C ASP A 206 -2.94 -1.40 8.23
N TYR A 207 -3.29 -0.99 6.99
CA TYR A 207 -2.64 0.15 6.32
C TYR A 207 -3.55 1.37 6.20
N ARG A 208 -4.80 1.30 6.70
CA ARG A 208 -5.81 2.36 6.58
C ARG A 208 -6.02 2.85 5.14
N SER A 209 -5.82 1.94 4.17
CA SER A 209 -6.03 2.25 2.77
C SER A 209 -7.52 2.42 2.48
N LYS A 210 -7.89 3.55 1.87
CA LYS A 210 -9.30 3.83 1.55
C LYS A 210 -9.86 2.76 0.63
N TYR A 211 -10.96 2.13 1.05
CA TYR A 211 -11.59 0.98 0.37
C TYR A 211 -10.67 -0.22 0.17
N GLY A 212 -9.60 -0.38 0.95
CA GLY A 212 -8.64 -1.46 0.76
C GLY A 212 -7.91 -1.41 -0.59
N ALA A 213 -7.82 -0.22 -1.19
CA ALA A 213 -7.17 -0.02 -2.48
C ALA A 213 -5.65 -0.25 -2.35
N GLY A 214 -5.08 -1.06 -3.24
CA GLY A 214 -3.66 -1.42 -3.18
C GLY A 214 -2.69 -0.26 -3.44
N PHE A 215 -3.12 0.75 -4.22
CA PHE A 215 -2.28 1.86 -4.67
C PHE A 215 -2.94 3.24 -4.47
N SER A 216 -3.83 3.37 -3.47
CA SER A 216 -4.59 4.60 -3.25
C SER A 216 -5.52 4.92 -4.44
N VAL A 217 -5.51 6.15 -4.95
CA VAL A 217 -6.29 6.53 -6.12
C VAL A 217 -5.79 5.82 -7.39
N ALA A 218 -6.72 5.52 -8.30
CA ALA A 218 -6.41 4.81 -9.54
C ALA A 218 -5.40 5.58 -10.42
N PRO A 219 -4.48 4.88 -11.10
CA PRO A 219 -3.45 5.51 -11.93
C PRO A 219 -3.98 5.90 -13.31
N ILE A 220 -5.17 6.51 -13.37
CA ILE A 220 -5.72 7.11 -14.59
C ILE A 220 -5.08 8.48 -14.84
N PHE A 221 -5.11 8.97 -16.07
CA PHE A 221 -4.44 10.20 -16.46
C PHE A 221 -4.79 11.39 -15.54
N SER A 222 -6.08 11.59 -15.26
CA SER A 222 -6.58 12.68 -14.40
C SER A 222 -6.23 12.54 -12.91
N GLN A 223 -5.61 11.45 -12.50
CA GLN A 223 -5.20 11.15 -11.12
C GLN A 223 -3.74 10.69 -11.01
N SER A 224 -2.93 10.91 -12.05
CA SER A 224 -1.52 10.49 -12.09
C SER A 224 -0.58 11.68 -12.08
N ALA A 225 0.67 11.45 -11.71
CA ALA A 225 1.74 12.45 -11.69
C ALA A 225 1.29 13.77 -11.02
N TRP A 226 1.28 14.86 -11.76
CA TRP A 226 0.89 16.18 -11.25
C TRP A 226 -0.57 16.24 -10.76
N PHE A 227 -1.46 15.47 -11.36
CA PHE A 227 -2.87 15.43 -10.98
C PHE A 227 -3.17 14.54 -9.75
N ARG A 228 -2.16 13.93 -9.15
CA ARG A 228 -2.28 13.22 -7.88
C ARG A 228 -2.35 14.22 -6.72
N TYR A 229 -2.65 13.77 -5.50
CA TYR A 229 -2.60 14.64 -4.33
C TYR A 229 -1.23 15.32 -4.21
N HIS A 230 -1.22 16.62 -3.94
CA HIS A 230 0.01 17.38 -3.82
C HIS A 230 0.77 17.04 -2.53
N ASN A 231 2.09 17.21 -2.56
CA ASN A 231 2.96 16.94 -1.42
C ASN A 231 2.88 17.97 -0.29
N LYS A 232 2.21 19.09 -0.49
CA LYS A 232 1.93 20.12 0.52
C LYS A 232 0.46 20.46 0.48
N ASP A 233 -0.18 20.55 1.64
CA ASP A 233 -1.56 21.03 1.73
C ASP A 233 -1.67 22.52 1.35
N LYS A 234 -2.77 22.90 0.71
CA LYS A 234 -2.98 24.27 0.25
C LYS A 234 -3.49 25.20 1.34
N LYS A 235 -4.20 24.67 2.34
CA LYS A 235 -4.83 25.44 3.42
C LYS A 235 -4.05 25.33 4.73
N ILE A 236 -3.31 24.23 4.93
CA ILE A 236 -2.55 23.95 6.14
C ILE A 236 -1.06 23.99 5.76
N PRO A 237 -0.40 25.15 5.93
CA PRO A 237 0.92 25.41 5.35
C PRO A 237 2.06 24.52 5.87
N ASN A 238 1.87 23.86 7.01
CA ASN A 238 2.83 22.96 7.65
C ASN A 238 2.39 21.48 7.62
N LEU A 239 1.43 21.12 6.74
CA LEU A 239 1.04 19.73 6.48
C LEU A 239 1.56 19.28 5.12
N TYR A 240 2.34 18.18 5.12
CA TYR A 240 2.96 17.61 3.95
C TYR A 240 2.58 16.13 3.78
N PHE A 241 2.60 15.62 2.53
CA PHE A 241 2.27 14.25 2.19
C PHE A 241 3.41 13.58 1.43
N SER A 242 3.84 12.41 1.92
CA SER A 242 4.81 11.53 1.27
C SER A 242 4.27 10.11 1.26
N ALA A 243 3.38 9.80 0.32
CA ALA A 243 2.63 8.55 0.29
C ALA A 243 2.40 8.07 -1.15
N ALA A 244 1.95 6.83 -1.29
CA ALA A 244 1.55 6.28 -2.58
C ALA A 244 0.42 7.10 -3.25
N GLY A 245 -0.46 7.70 -2.46
CA GLY A 245 -1.53 8.59 -2.92
C GLY A 245 -1.08 9.98 -3.34
N SER A 246 0.12 10.43 -2.96
CA SER A 246 0.65 11.76 -3.31
C SER A 246 1.51 11.75 -4.57
N HIS A 247 1.80 12.94 -5.12
CA HIS A 247 2.72 13.10 -6.25
C HIS A 247 4.13 12.58 -5.88
N PRO A 248 4.86 11.89 -6.78
CA PRO A 248 4.50 11.56 -8.16
C PRO A 248 3.61 10.32 -8.29
N GLY A 249 3.47 9.46 -7.27
CA GLY A 249 2.57 8.32 -7.29
C GLY A 249 3.07 7.08 -6.57
N ALA A 250 2.35 5.97 -6.77
CA ALA A 250 2.61 4.69 -6.15
C ALA A 250 3.87 4.00 -6.70
N GLY A 251 4.31 2.97 -5.97
CA GLY A 251 5.53 2.22 -6.23
C GLY A 251 6.73 2.78 -5.46
N ILE A 252 7.68 1.91 -5.13
CA ILE A 252 8.84 2.27 -4.29
C ILE A 252 9.59 3.49 -4.85
N PRO A 253 9.94 3.56 -6.15
CA PRO A 253 10.61 4.75 -6.69
C PRO A 253 9.77 6.02 -6.57
N GLY A 254 8.47 5.93 -6.84
CA GLY A 254 7.53 7.06 -6.73
C GLY A 254 7.45 7.59 -5.31
N VAL A 255 7.26 6.71 -4.33
CA VAL A 255 7.16 7.11 -2.91
C VAL A 255 8.47 7.69 -2.40
N LEU A 256 9.61 7.15 -2.77
CA LEU A 256 10.92 7.73 -2.43
C LEU A 256 11.12 9.10 -3.09
N CYS A 257 10.68 9.28 -4.33
CA CYS A 257 10.71 10.59 -4.99
C CYS A 257 9.80 11.60 -4.29
N SER A 258 8.65 11.18 -3.76
CA SER A 258 7.77 12.08 -2.99
C SER A 258 8.48 12.63 -1.74
N ALA A 259 9.31 11.81 -1.06
CA ALA A 259 10.12 12.26 0.06
C ALA A 259 11.13 13.34 -0.34
N LYS A 260 11.80 13.19 -1.49
CA LYS A 260 12.70 14.23 -2.03
C LYS A 260 11.97 15.52 -2.41
N VAL A 261 10.72 15.42 -2.84
CA VAL A 261 9.90 16.60 -3.14
C VAL A 261 9.59 17.37 -1.85
N ILE A 262 9.12 16.68 -0.80
CA ILE A 262 8.81 17.36 0.47
C ILE A 262 10.05 17.93 1.15
N GLU A 263 11.20 17.24 1.08
CA GLU A 263 12.48 17.78 1.59
C GLU A 263 12.75 19.16 1.02
N LYS A 264 12.71 19.31 -0.32
CA LYS A 264 12.92 20.60 -0.99
C LYS A 264 11.88 21.65 -0.59
N LEU A 265 10.61 21.24 -0.43
CA LEU A 265 9.54 22.15 0.00
C LEU A 265 9.76 22.64 1.42
N ILE A 266 10.12 21.76 2.35
CA ILE A 266 10.37 22.09 3.75
C ILE A 266 11.59 23.02 3.87
N ILE A 267 12.71 22.71 3.21
CA ILE A 267 13.90 23.56 3.21
C ILE A 267 13.55 24.98 2.75
N LYS A 268 12.76 25.10 1.66
CA LYS A 268 12.30 26.37 1.14
C LYS A 268 11.38 27.12 2.11
N ASP A 269 10.40 26.41 2.67
CA ASP A 269 9.34 27.02 3.49
C ASP A 269 9.84 27.47 4.86
N PHE A 270 10.76 26.70 5.46
CA PHE A 270 11.33 26.97 6.78
C PHE A 270 12.72 27.64 6.73
N LYS A 271 13.24 27.96 5.54
CA LYS A 271 14.56 28.58 5.33
C LYS A 271 15.69 27.85 6.07
N VAL A 272 15.64 26.52 6.08
CA VAL A 272 16.70 25.69 6.69
C VAL A 272 17.94 25.81 5.83
N SER A 273 19.04 26.34 6.40
CA SER A 273 20.37 26.29 5.77
C SER A 273 20.93 24.87 5.87
N HIS A 274 21.56 24.39 4.81
CA HIS A 274 22.29 23.12 4.80
C HIS A 274 23.58 23.21 5.61
#